data_efa68c66f149be7e6c40a198173163f8
#
_entry.id   efa68c66f149be7e6c40a198173163f8
#
_cell.length_a   1.000
_cell.length_b   1.000
_cell.length_c   1.000
_cell.angle_alpha   90.00
_cell.angle_beta   90.00
_cell.angle_gamma   90.00
#
_symmetry.space_group_name_H-M   'P 1'
#
loop_
_entity.id
_entity.type
_entity.pdbx_description
1 polymer ?
#
loop_
_entity_poly.entity_id
_entity_poly.type
_entity_poly.pdbx_seq_one_letter_code
_entity_poly.pdbx_strand_id
1 'polypeptide(L)'
;MLTFEDCLALCELTEDEIDAIAEHEQVSETVALELGSCLIHGPDGQLLIQHMIIDDIQAARRRGDLAHAAHLKQTLRRFIEEHCARAGKPD
;
A
#
# COMPACT_ATOMS: atom_id res chain seq x y z
N MET A 1 2.66 8.85 24.40
CA MET A 1 3.15 9.00 23.02
C MET A 1 2.81 7.76 22.21
N LEU A 2 2.34 7.95 21.00
CA LEU A 2 1.98 6.81 20.14
C LEU A 2 3.23 6.18 19.54
N THR A 3 3.27 4.85 19.54
CA THR A 3 4.31 4.12 18.83
C THR A 3 3.91 3.93 17.38
N PHE A 4 4.85 3.42 16.56
CA PHE A 4 4.54 3.07 15.18
C PHE A 4 3.38 2.07 15.13
N GLU A 5 3.41 1.05 15.99
CA GLU A 5 2.34 0.05 16.04
C GLU A 5 1.00 0.67 16.41
N ASP A 6 1.00 1.63 17.32
CA ASP A 6 -0.24 2.32 17.67
C ASP A 6 -0.79 3.10 16.49
N CYS A 7 0.09 3.78 15.76
CA CYS A 7 -0.32 4.54 14.58
C CYS A 7 -0.83 3.62 13.49
N LEU A 8 -0.17 2.47 13.31
CA LEU A 8 -0.59 1.48 12.32
C LEU A 8 -1.96 0.92 12.66
N ALA A 9 -2.22 0.67 13.93
CA ALA A 9 -3.51 0.13 14.37
C ALA A 9 -4.66 1.12 14.12
N LEU A 10 -4.37 2.42 14.14
CA LEU A 10 -5.37 3.45 13.88
C LEU A 10 -5.51 3.79 12.40
N CYS A 11 -4.59 3.28 11.58
CA CYS A 11 -4.56 3.54 10.16
C CYS A 11 -5.41 2.49 9.43
N GLU A 12 -5.94 2.85 8.27
CA GLU A 12 -6.72 1.92 7.46
C GLU A 12 -5.85 1.04 6.58
N LEU A 13 -4.54 1.22 6.63
CA LEU A 13 -3.60 0.45 5.82
C LEU A 13 -2.98 -0.68 6.64
N THR A 14 -2.66 -1.78 5.98
CA THR A 14 -1.93 -2.87 6.62
C THR A 14 -0.44 -2.58 6.57
N GLU A 15 0.33 -3.33 7.37
CA GLU A 15 1.77 -3.20 7.38
C GLU A 15 2.36 -3.51 6.00
N ASP A 16 1.82 -4.51 5.32
CA ASP A 16 2.28 -4.85 3.97
C ASP A 16 2.08 -3.70 2.99
N GLU A 17 0.97 -3.00 3.12
CA GLU A 17 0.69 -1.84 2.26
C GLU A 17 1.64 -0.68 2.57
N ILE A 18 1.91 -0.45 3.85
CA ILE A 18 2.87 0.56 4.25
C ILE A 18 4.26 0.22 3.73
N ASP A 19 4.64 -1.06 3.82
CA ASP A 19 5.95 -1.50 3.33
C ASP A 19 6.08 -1.28 1.82
N ALA A 20 5.01 -1.51 1.06
CA ALA A 20 5.03 -1.29 -0.37
C ALA A 20 5.21 0.20 -0.70
N ILE A 21 4.56 1.08 0.05
CA ILE A 21 4.73 2.51 -0.13
C ILE A 21 6.17 2.92 0.22
N ALA A 22 6.71 2.38 1.31
CA ALA A 22 8.08 2.66 1.73
C ALA A 22 9.07 2.23 0.67
N GLU A 23 8.85 1.07 0.07
CA GLU A 23 9.71 0.55 -0.99
C GLU A 23 9.65 1.44 -2.22
N HIS A 24 8.46 1.83 -2.63
CA HIS A 24 8.26 2.63 -3.84
C HIS A 24 8.89 4.02 -3.70
N GLU A 25 8.65 4.67 -2.57
CA GLU A 25 9.11 6.04 -2.33
C GLU A 25 10.51 6.08 -1.74
N GLN A 26 11.04 4.93 -1.32
CA GLN A 26 12.37 4.83 -0.70
C GLN A 26 12.45 5.71 0.56
N VAL A 27 11.47 5.56 1.41
CA VAL A 27 11.38 6.29 2.67
C VAL A 27 11.21 5.29 3.80
N SER A 28 11.32 5.78 5.04
CA SER A 28 11.11 4.95 6.22
C SER A 28 9.64 4.53 6.34
N GLU A 29 9.40 3.50 7.14
CA GLU A 29 8.04 3.06 7.40
C GLU A 29 7.20 4.16 8.04
N THR A 30 7.79 4.96 8.91
CA THR A 30 7.07 6.05 9.56
C THR A 30 6.61 7.09 8.54
N VAL A 31 7.49 7.45 7.62
CA VAL A 31 7.13 8.40 6.56
C VAL A 31 6.09 7.79 5.63
N ALA A 32 6.26 6.50 5.30
CA ALA A 32 5.29 5.80 4.45
C ALA A 32 3.91 5.74 5.10
N LEU A 33 3.86 5.52 6.41
CA LEU A 33 2.60 5.51 7.15
C LEU A 33 1.91 6.86 7.06
N GLU A 34 2.65 7.94 7.25
CA GLU A 34 2.09 9.29 7.15
C GLU A 34 1.56 9.56 5.75
N LEU A 35 2.35 9.21 4.74
CA LEU A 35 1.96 9.40 3.35
C LEU A 35 0.72 8.59 3.01
N GLY A 36 0.73 7.31 3.37
CA GLY A 36 -0.41 6.44 3.10
C GLY A 36 -1.67 6.89 3.80
N SER A 37 -1.53 7.33 5.06
CA SER A 37 -2.69 7.81 5.82
C SER A 37 -3.32 9.03 5.17
N CYS A 38 -2.50 9.85 4.55
CA CYS A 38 -2.98 11.02 3.81
C CYS A 38 -3.70 10.62 2.53
N LEU A 39 -3.08 9.69 1.78
CA LEU A 39 -3.58 9.28 0.47
C LEU A 39 -4.85 8.45 0.53
N ILE A 40 -5.03 7.67 1.61
CA ILE A 40 -6.13 6.72 1.68
C ILE A 40 -7.50 7.39 1.77
N HIS A 41 -7.55 8.67 2.10
CA HIS A 41 -8.80 9.37 2.34
C HIS A 41 -9.56 9.77 1.08
N GLY A 42 -8.96 9.65 -0.10
CA GLY A 42 -9.63 10.02 -1.34
C GLY A 42 -9.40 9.01 -2.44
N PRO A 43 -10.29 9.00 -3.45
CA PRO A 43 -10.15 8.03 -4.54
C PRO A 43 -8.87 8.21 -5.35
N ASP A 44 -8.43 9.45 -5.54
CA ASP A 44 -7.20 9.70 -6.29
C ASP A 44 -5.99 9.18 -5.54
N GLY A 45 -5.96 9.35 -4.21
CA GLY A 45 -4.89 8.83 -3.39
C GLY A 45 -4.88 7.31 -3.35
N GLN A 46 -6.06 6.69 -3.29
CA GLN A 46 -6.17 5.23 -3.33
C GLN A 46 -5.63 4.69 -4.65
N LEU A 47 -5.95 5.36 -5.74
CA LEU A 47 -5.45 4.96 -7.06
C LEU A 47 -3.93 5.10 -7.14
N LEU A 48 -3.40 6.16 -6.53
CA LEU A 48 -1.96 6.37 -6.48
C LEU A 48 -1.26 5.24 -5.72
N ILE A 49 -1.84 4.80 -4.59
CA ILE A 49 -1.27 3.69 -3.83
C ILE A 49 -1.28 2.41 -4.68
N GLN A 50 -2.36 2.16 -5.42
CA GLN A 50 -2.39 1.01 -6.32
C GLN A 50 -1.24 1.07 -7.33
N HIS A 51 -1.01 2.23 -7.92
CA HIS A 51 0.06 2.39 -8.91
C HIS A 51 1.43 2.17 -8.28
N MET A 52 1.64 2.60 -7.05
CA MET A 52 2.89 2.34 -6.33
C MET A 52 3.13 0.86 -6.18
N ILE A 53 2.11 0.10 -5.78
CA ILE A 53 2.24 -1.34 -5.60
C ILE A 53 2.51 -2.02 -6.95
N ILE A 54 1.82 -1.60 -7.99
CA ILE A 54 2.03 -2.14 -9.34
C ILE A 54 3.47 -1.89 -9.81
N ASP A 55 3.99 -0.69 -9.59
CA ASP A 55 5.36 -0.37 -9.94
C ASP A 55 6.34 -1.27 -9.19
N ASP A 56 6.08 -1.52 -7.90
CA ASP A 56 6.91 -2.39 -7.10
C ASP A 56 6.88 -3.83 -7.63
N ILE A 57 5.71 -4.30 -8.05
CA ILE A 57 5.56 -5.63 -8.64
C ILE A 57 6.43 -5.74 -9.90
N GLN A 58 6.35 -4.74 -10.76
CA GLN A 58 7.12 -4.75 -11.99
C GLN A 58 8.62 -4.70 -11.72
N ALA A 59 9.03 -3.90 -10.73
CA ALA A 59 10.43 -3.82 -10.34
C ALA A 59 10.94 -5.15 -9.81
N ALA A 60 10.15 -5.82 -8.97
CA ALA A 60 10.52 -7.13 -8.43
C ALA A 60 10.65 -8.16 -9.55
N ARG A 61 9.73 -8.14 -10.51
CA ARG A 61 9.79 -9.06 -11.64
C ARG A 61 11.02 -8.82 -12.49
N ARG A 62 11.39 -7.57 -12.72
CA ARG A 62 12.59 -7.25 -13.50
C ARG A 62 13.87 -7.72 -12.82
N ARG A 63 13.86 -7.72 -11.47
CA ARG A 63 15.00 -8.26 -10.71
C ARG A 63 15.00 -9.78 -10.65
N GLY A 64 13.94 -10.42 -11.09
CA GLY A 64 13.81 -11.86 -10.96
C GLY A 64 13.34 -12.30 -9.57
N ASP A 65 12.89 -11.38 -8.74
CA ASP A 65 12.44 -11.69 -7.40
C ASP A 65 10.95 -12.03 -7.44
N LEU A 66 10.66 -13.23 -7.89
CA LEU A 66 9.28 -13.65 -8.12
C LEU A 66 8.50 -13.85 -6.82
N ALA A 67 9.19 -14.22 -5.73
CA ALA A 67 8.56 -14.38 -4.44
C ALA A 67 8.04 -13.03 -3.94
N HIS A 68 8.85 -11.99 -4.05
CA HIS A 68 8.44 -10.66 -3.64
C HIS A 68 7.32 -10.13 -4.53
N ALA A 69 7.42 -10.38 -5.84
CA ALA A 69 6.35 -9.97 -6.76
C ALA A 69 5.03 -10.63 -6.39
N ALA A 70 5.05 -11.92 -6.03
CA ALA A 70 3.84 -12.62 -5.63
C ALA A 70 3.24 -12.04 -4.34
N HIS A 71 4.10 -11.70 -3.38
CA HIS A 71 3.67 -11.08 -2.14
C HIS A 71 3.00 -9.74 -2.41
N LEU A 72 3.61 -8.93 -3.26
CA LEU A 72 3.06 -7.63 -3.61
C LEU A 72 1.73 -7.74 -4.35
N LYS A 73 1.57 -8.78 -5.18
CA LYS A 73 0.29 -9.02 -5.84
C LYS A 73 -0.82 -9.29 -4.84
N GLN A 74 -0.53 -10.06 -3.81
CA GLN A 74 -1.51 -10.31 -2.76
C GLN A 74 -1.84 -9.02 -2.00
N THR A 75 -0.82 -8.22 -1.74
CA THR A 75 -1.01 -6.93 -1.08
C THR A 75 -1.92 -6.03 -1.91
N LEU A 76 -1.69 -5.99 -3.21
CA LEU A 76 -2.52 -5.20 -4.11
C LEU A 76 -3.96 -5.68 -4.13
N ARG A 77 -4.15 -7.00 -4.20
CA ARG A 77 -5.50 -7.57 -4.21
C ARG A 77 -6.25 -7.20 -2.94
N ARG A 78 -5.60 -7.33 -1.79
CA ARG A 78 -6.20 -6.98 -0.51
C ARG A 78 -6.55 -5.50 -0.46
N PHE A 79 -5.64 -4.67 -0.93
CA PHE A 79 -5.87 -3.22 -0.94
C PHE A 79 -7.11 -2.88 -1.76
N ILE A 80 -7.22 -3.46 -2.95
CA ILE A 80 -8.36 -3.21 -3.82
C ILE A 80 -9.66 -3.69 -3.17
N GLU A 81 -9.63 -4.87 -2.56
CA GLU A 81 -10.83 -5.42 -1.92
C GLU A 81 -11.28 -4.56 -0.74
N GLU A 82 -10.33 -4.08 0.05
CA GLU A 82 -10.67 -3.35 1.27
C GLU A 82 -11.02 -1.90 1.05
N HIS A 83 -10.46 -1.29 0.02
CA HIS A 83 -10.63 0.15 -0.17
C HIS A 83 -11.30 0.49 -1.49
N CYS A 84 -10.82 -0.07 -2.58
CA CYS A 84 -11.24 0.39 -3.90
C CYS A 84 -12.49 -0.32 -4.41
N ALA A 85 -12.61 -1.61 -4.14
CA ALA A 85 -13.77 -2.37 -4.60
C ALA A 85 -15.06 -1.85 -3.99
N ARG A 86 -15.00 -1.47 -2.70
CA ARG A 86 -16.19 -0.93 -2.05
C ARG A 86 -16.56 0.45 -2.59
N ALA A 87 -15.56 1.27 -2.84
CA ALA A 87 -15.80 2.62 -3.34
C ALA A 87 -16.35 2.62 -4.75
N GLY A 88 -15.91 1.67 -5.56
CA GLY A 88 -16.31 1.59 -6.95
C GLY A 88 -17.51 0.71 -7.22
N LYS A 89 -18.07 0.11 -6.19
CA LYS A 89 -19.13 -0.86 -6.38
C LYS A 89 -20.49 -0.19 -6.52
N PRO A 90 -21.17 -0.35 -7.63
CA PRO A 90 -22.55 0.14 -7.75
C PRO A 90 -23.47 -0.75 -6.94
N ASP A 91 -24.41 -0.17 -6.33
CA ASP A 91 -25.42 -0.94 -5.58
C ASP A 91 -26.75 -0.94 -6.28
#